data_cb26cb2acc79d3b9252a4fd6412f0914
#
_entry.id   cb26cb2acc79d3b9252a4fd6412f0914
#
_cell.length_a   1.000
_cell.length_b   1.000
_cell.length_c   1.000
_cell.angle_alpha   90.00
_cell.angle_beta   90.00
_cell.angle_gamma   90.00
#
_symmetry.space_group_name_H-M   'P 1'
#
loop_
_entity.id
_entity.type
_entity.pdbx_description
1 polymer ?
#
loop_
_entity_poly.entity_id
_entity_poly.type
_entity_poly.pdbx_seq_one_letter_code
_entity_poly.pdbx_strand_id
1 'polypeptide(L)'
;MVNEKNIELLIDEYEAQEVFSIEEDEETEEALDYDASDLINDSVKLYLSEINGKPLLSYEAEVNLAKRSAVGDLQAKNTLIEHNLRLVVSVAKKYRGCGISFLDLIQEGNVGLIRAAEKYDVTKGYRFSTYATWWIRQSISRALADQSRTIRIPGHVVELLNRIKKISTPFSQKNDRMPTE
;
A
#
# COMPACT_ATOMS: atom_id res chain seq x y z
N MET A 1 -20.24 -22.92 16.76
CA MET A 1 -19.03 -22.20 17.19
C MET A 1 -18.39 -21.66 15.92
N VAL A 2 -18.55 -20.39 15.64
CA VAL A 2 -17.92 -19.73 14.50
C VAL A 2 -16.47 -19.52 14.90
N ASN A 3 -15.55 -20.03 14.09
CA ASN A 3 -14.13 -20.06 14.38
C ASN A 3 -13.58 -18.61 14.30
N GLU A 4 -12.95 -18.11 15.37
CA GLU A 4 -12.41 -16.73 15.43
C GLU A 4 -11.50 -16.39 14.23
N LYS A 5 -10.76 -17.38 13.70
CA LYS A 5 -9.97 -17.22 12.47
C LYS A 5 -10.80 -16.92 11.21
N ASN A 6 -12.05 -17.40 11.14
CA ASN A 6 -12.94 -17.11 10.03
C ASN A 6 -13.56 -15.70 10.14
N ILE A 7 -13.68 -15.17 11.35
CA ILE A 7 -14.15 -13.82 11.59
C ILE A 7 -13.05 -12.79 11.24
N GLU A 8 -11.79 -13.06 11.60
CA GLU A 8 -10.66 -12.22 11.17
C GLU A 8 -10.50 -12.20 9.65
N LEU A 9 -10.63 -13.34 8.97
CA LEU A 9 -10.57 -13.39 7.50
C LEU A 9 -11.75 -12.67 6.84
N LEU A 10 -12.95 -12.73 7.43
CA LEU A 10 -14.12 -12.00 6.92
C LEU A 10 -14.04 -10.50 7.19
N ILE A 11 -13.45 -10.09 8.31
CA ILE A 11 -13.19 -8.67 8.61
C ILE A 11 -12.12 -8.14 7.64
N ASP A 12 -11.05 -8.88 7.42
CA ASP A 12 -10.01 -8.54 6.44
C ASP A 12 -10.58 -8.45 4.99
N GLU A 13 -11.55 -9.32 4.62
CA GLU A 13 -12.23 -9.27 3.31
C GLU A 13 -13.25 -8.12 3.21
N TYR A 14 -13.96 -7.79 4.29
CA TYR A 14 -14.94 -6.69 4.31
C TYR A 14 -14.27 -5.32 4.30
N GLU A 15 -13.21 -5.14 5.11
CA GLU A 15 -12.37 -3.93 5.07
C GLU A 15 -11.70 -3.76 3.70
N ALA A 16 -11.39 -4.86 2.99
CA ALA A 16 -10.85 -4.86 1.65
C ALA A 16 -11.81 -4.28 0.60
N GLN A 17 -13.09 -4.58 0.70
CA GLN A 17 -14.09 -4.13 -0.27
C GLN A 17 -14.44 -2.65 -0.12
N GLU A 18 -14.42 -2.09 1.10
CA GLU A 18 -14.70 -0.66 1.30
C GLU A 18 -13.54 0.27 0.89
N VAL A 19 -12.29 -0.20 1.00
CA VAL A 19 -11.11 0.57 0.53
C VAL A 19 -10.98 0.53 -1.01
N PHE A 20 -11.60 -0.44 -1.68
CA PHE A 20 -11.56 -0.62 -3.14
C PHE A 20 -12.29 0.48 -3.94
N SER A 21 -13.06 1.35 -3.31
CA SER A 21 -13.75 2.47 -3.99
C SER A 21 -12.87 3.71 -4.24
N ILE A 22 -11.56 3.63 -4.02
CA ILE A 22 -10.60 4.62 -4.51
C ILE A 22 -10.12 4.12 -5.88
N GLU A 23 -10.62 4.76 -6.90
CA GLU A 23 -10.47 4.58 -8.35
C GLU A 23 -9.28 3.71 -8.80
N GLU A 24 -9.60 2.68 -9.60
CA GLU A 24 -8.67 1.96 -10.46
C GLU A 24 -8.10 2.94 -11.50
N ASP A 25 -7.04 3.63 -11.15
CA ASP A 25 -6.20 4.27 -12.16
C ASP A 25 -5.24 3.23 -12.72
N GLU A 26 -5.34 3.04 -14.02
CA GLU A 26 -4.55 2.14 -14.86
C GLU A 26 -3.08 2.14 -14.48
N GLU A 27 -2.49 0.94 -14.45
CA GLU A 27 -1.05 0.70 -14.30
C GLU A 27 -0.30 1.38 -15.45
N THR A 28 0.11 2.61 -15.26
CA THR A 28 1.17 3.19 -16.08
C THR A 28 2.49 2.81 -15.42
N GLU A 29 3.30 2.03 -16.13
CA GLU A 29 4.75 1.89 -15.91
C GLU A 29 5.43 3.24 -16.15
N GLU A 30 5.07 4.25 -15.39
CA GLU A 30 5.78 5.52 -15.43
C GLU A 30 7.13 5.36 -14.75
N ALA A 31 8.18 5.65 -15.52
CA ALA A 31 9.52 5.85 -15.02
C ALA A 31 9.45 6.72 -13.77
N LEU A 32 10.18 6.33 -12.71
CA LEU A 32 10.25 7.03 -11.43
C LEU A 32 10.77 8.45 -11.65
N ASP A 33 9.90 9.35 -12.06
CA ASP A 33 10.22 10.77 -12.16
C ASP A 33 10.17 11.35 -10.73
N TYR A 34 11.35 11.65 -10.20
CA TYR A 34 11.52 12.18 -8.85
C TYR A 34 11.35 13.70 -8.90
N ASP A 35 10.28 14.20 -8.31
CA ASP A 35 10.08 15.62 -8.11
C ASP A 35 11.23 16.19 -7.24
N ALA A 36 11.90 17.23 -7.76
CA ALA A 36 13.09 17.81 -7.14
C ALA A 36 12.87 18.34 -5.72
N SER A 37 11.62 18.58 -5.31
CA SER A 37 11.28 19.09 -3.98
C SER A 37 11.49 18.08 -2.85
N ASP A 38 11.46 16.76 -3.15
CA ASP A 38 11.69 15.70 -2.18
C ASP A 38 13.16 15.29 -2.03
N LEU A 39 14.00 15.82 -2.88
CA LEU A 39 15.44 15.58 -2.90
C LEU A 39 16.19 16.26 -1.73
N ILE A 40 15.49 16.98 -0.86
CA ILE A 40 16.09 17.67 0.29
C ILE A 40 16.49 16.68 1.40
N ASN A 41 15.94 15.46 1.39
CA ASN A 41 16.26 14.47 2.43
C ASN A 41 17.26 13.45 1.89
N ASP A 42 18.53 13.57 2.29
CA ASP A 42 19.61 12.65 1.87
C ASP A 42 19.28 11.17 2.15
N SER A 43 18.48 10.92 3.21
CA SER A 43 18.04 9.58 3.58
C SER A 43 17.08 8.96 2.55
N VAL A 44 16.18 9.76 1.95
CA VAL A 44 15.28 9.29 0.88
C VAL A 44 16.10 8.92 -0.36
N LYS A 45 17.04 9.79 -0.75
CA LYS A 45 17.92 9.55 -1.92
C LYS A 45 18.72 8.26 -1.74
N LEU A 46 19.31 8.08 -0.56
CA LEU A 46 20.11 6.89 -0.25
C LEU A 46 19.26 5.63 -0.40
N TYR A 47 18.10 5.59 0.25
CA TYR A 47 17.17 4.46 0.15
C TYR A 47 16.77 4.16 -1.30
N LEU A 48 16.39 5.19 -2.07
CA LEU A 48 15.99 5.02 -3.47
C LEU A 48 17.14 4.52 -4.36
N SER A 49 18.38 4.96 -4.11
CA SER A 49 19.56 4.47 -4.84
C SER A 49 19.83 2.99 -4.57
N GLU A 50 19.63 2.54 -3.33
CA GLU A 50 19.81 1.14 -2.93
C GLU A 50 18.78 0.21 -3.60
N ILE A 51 17.49 0.59 -3.60
CA ILE A 51 16.45 -0.23 -4.19
C ILE A 51 16.50 -0.27 -5.72
N ASN A 52 17.01 0.78 -6.37
CA ASN A 52 17.14 0.82 -7.83
C ASN A 52 18.17 -0.19 -8.38
N GLY A 53 19.10 -0.65 -7.56
CA GLY A 53 20.09 -1.66 -7.93
C GLY A 53 19.52 -3.06 -8.18
N LYS A 54 18.25 -3.32 -7.84
CA LYS A 54 17.62 -4.63 -8.01
C LYS A 54 16.82 -4.67 -9.32
N PRO A 55 17.12 -5.60 -10.26
CA PRO A 55 16.35 -5.74 -11.50
C PRO A 55 14.95 -6.29 -11.23
N LEU A 56 14.00 -6.01 -12.13
CA LEU A 56 12.67 -6.60 -12.07
C LEU A 56 12.72 -8.10 -12.30
N LEU A 57 11.90 -8.86 -11.56
CA LEU A 57 11.79 -10.31 -11.72
C LEU A 57 10.96 -10.67 -12.95
N SER A 58 11.43 -11.70 -13.69
CA SER A 58 10.56 -12.35 -14.68
C SER A 58 9.47 -13.14 -13.97
N TYR A 59 8.36 -13.41 -14.68
CA TYR A 59 7.24 -14.22 -14.12
C TYR A 59 7.73 -15.58 -13.60
N GLU A 60 8.60 -16.26 -14.35
CA GLU A 60 9.12 -17.57 -13.97
C GLU A 60 9.99 -17.50 -12.70
N ALA A 61 10.81 -16.45 -12.56
CA ALA A 61 11.62 -16.23 -11.38
C ALA A 61 10.75 -15.91 -10.16
N GLU A 62 9.70 -15.09 -10.33
CA GLU A 62 8.72 -14.75 -9.31
C GLU A 62 8.02 -16.02 -8.78
N VAL A 63 7.50 -16.86 -9.69
CA VAL A 63 6.86 -18.14 -9.35
C VAL A 63 7.82 -19.09 -8.61
N ASN A 64 9.08 -19.19 -9.07
CA ASN A 64 10.08 -20.04 -8.42
C ASN A 64 10.39 -19.58 -7.00
N LEU A 65 10.65 -18.28 -6.81
CA LEU A 65 10.91 -17.69 -5.50
C LEU A 65 9.71 -17.87 -4.55
N ALA A 66 8.50 -17.65 -5.05
CA ALA A 66 7.30 -17.81 -4.26
C ALA A 66 7.07 -19.28 -3.83
N LYS A 67 7.31 -20.26 -4.71
CA LYS A 67 7.24 -21.68 -4.33
C LYS A 67 8.25 -22.05 -3.26
N ARG A 68 9.48 -21.55 -3.37
CA ARG A 68 10.53 -21.78 -2.36
C ARG A 68 10.18 -21.09 -1.04
N SER A 69 9.66 -19.88 -1.09
CA SER A 69 9.18 -19.16 0.09
C SER A 69 8.07 -19.92 0.82
N ALA A 70 7.13 -20.54 0.09
CA ALA A 70 6.04 -21.33 0.66
C ALA A 70 6.54 -22.59 1.41
N VAL A 71 7.70 -23.13 1.06
CA VAL A 71 8.35 -24.26 1.76
C VAL A 71 9.20 -23.80 2.96
N GLY A 72 9.27 -22.47 3.22
CA GLY A 72 9.99 -21.91 4.36
C GLY A 72 11.41 -21.39 4.03
N ASP A 73 11.76 -21.24 2.75
CA ASP A 73 13.05 -20.65 2.35
C ASP A 73 13.03 -19.13 2.58
N LEU A 74 13.66 -18.70 3.68
CA LEU A 74 13.76 -17.29 4.05
C LEU A 74 14.56 -16.46 3.04
N GLN A 75 15.56 -17.06 2.38
CA GLN A 75 16.34 -16.34 1.37
C GLN A 75 15.49 -16.05 0.14
N ALA A 76 14.69 -17.03 -0.31
CA ALA A 76 13.77 -16.82 -1.42
C ALA A 76 12.71 -15.76 -1.10
N LYS A 77 12.15 -15.78 0.12
CA LYS A 77 11.22 -14.75 0.60
C LYS A 77 11.85 -13.36 0.58
N ASN A 78 13.05 -13.20 1.16
CA ASN A 78 13.74 -11.91 1.19
C ASN A 78 14.07 -11.42 -0.22
N THR A 79 14.52 -12.30 -1.11
CA THR A 79 14.78 -11.94 -2.51
C THR A 79 13.50 -11.47 -3.20
N LEU A 80 12.36 -12.14 -3.00
CA LEU A 80 11.08 -11.73 -3.56
C LEU A 80 10.69 -10.33 -3.06
N ILE A 81 10.85 -10.05 -1.77
CA ILE A 81 10.55 -8.74 -1.17
C ILE A 81 11.49 -7.65 -1.74
N GLU A 82 12.81 -7.88 -1.74
CA GLU A 82 13.80 -6.91 -2.18
C GLU A 82 13.58 -6.43 -3.62
N HIS A 83 13.24 -7.35 -4.52
CA HIS A 83 12.98 -7.03 -5.94
C HIS A 83 11.65 -6.29 -6.15
N ASN A 84 10.76 -6.25 -5.14
CA ASN A 84 9.46 -5.57 -5.21
C ASN A 84 9.39 -4.30 -4.34
N LEU A 85 10.48 -3.83 -3.72
CA LEU A 85 10.50 -2.60 -2.94
C LEU A 85 10.12 -1.35 -3.78
N ARG A 86 10.44 -1.35 -5.07
CA ARG A 86 10.07 -0.28 -6.00
C ARG A 86 8.55 -0.13 -6.14
N LEU A 87 7.81 -1.25 -6.08
CA LEU A 87 6.34 -1.23 -6.09
C LEU A 87 5.79 -0.48 -4.87
N VAL A 88 6.40 -0.68 -3.68
CA VAL A 88 5.99 0.04 -2.46
C VAL A 88 6.13 1.55 -2.65
N VAL A 89 7.26 2.00 -3.22
CA VAL A 89 7.49 3.43 -3.47
C VAL A 89 6.44 4.01 -4.43
N SER A 90 6.10 3.29 -5.50
CA SER A 90 5.09 3.75 -6.46
C SER A 90 3.71 3.93 -5.81
N VAL A 91 3.32 3.02 -4.93
CA VAL A 91 2.06 3.13 -4.17
C VAL A 91 2.13 4.25 -3.13
N ALA A 92 3.23 4.33 -2.34
CA ALA A 92 3.40 5.33 -1.29
C ALA A 92 3.40 6.77 -1.82
N LYS A 93 3.87 7.01 -3.06
CA LYS A 93 3.81 8.32 -3.72
C LYS A 93 2.41 8.93 -3.74
N LYS A 94 1.37 8.13 -3.90
CA LYS A 94 -0.03 8.60 -3.96
C LYS A 94 -0.54 9.14 -2.61
N TYR A 95 0.17 8.85 -1.51
CA TYR A 95 -0.21 9.22 -0.14
C TYR A 95 0.66 10.34 0.46
N ARG A 96 1.48 10.99 -0.36
CA ARG A 96 2.30 12.13 0.09
C ARG A 96 1.45 13.27 0.64
N GLY A 97 1.97 13.96 1.65
CA GLY A 97 1.28 15.13 2.22
C GLY A 97 0.11 14.80 3.15
N CYS A 98 -0.15 13.52 3.44
CA CYS A 98 -1.25 13.08 4.30
C CYS A 98 -0.91 13.08 5.81
N GLY A 99 0.15 13.79 6.24
CA GLY A 99 0.48 13.96 7.67
C GLY A 99 1.50 12.97 8.23
N ILE A 100 2.05 12.09 7.39
CA ILE A 100 3.15 11.17 7.72
C ILE A 100 4.32 11.45 6.76
N SER A 101 5.56 11.27 7.24
CA SER A 101 6.74 11.43 6.40
C SER A 101 6.76 10.41 5.26
N PHE A 102 7.37 10.76 4.12
CA PHE A 102 7.40 9.86 2.97
C PHE A 102 8.16 8.55 3.26
N LEU A 103 9.25 8.61 4.03
CA LEU A 103 9.99 7.41 4.45
C LEU A 103 9.14 6.51 5.35
N ASP A 104 8.37 7.07 6.27
CA ASP A 104 7.51 6.29 7.15
C ASP A 104 6.38 5.62 6.34
N LEU A 105 5.80 6.32 5.36
CA LEU A 105 4.84 5.71 4.43
C LEU A 105 5.44 4.52 3.68
N ILE A 106 6.69 4.64 3.21
CA ILE A 106 7.39 3.55 2.56
C ILE A 106 7.59 2.38 3.53
N GLN A 107 8.02 2.64 4.78
CA GLN A 107 8.25 1.57 5.76
C GLN A 107 6.95 0.85 6.14
N GLU A 108 5.86 1.57 6.31
CA GLU A 108 4.54 0.97 6.52
C GLU A 108 4.08 0.14 5.30
N GLY A 109 4.35 0.64 4.10
CA GLY A 109 4.14 -0.12 2.86
C GLY A 109 5.01 -1.38 2.78
N ASN A 110 6.27 -1.32 3.22
CA ASN A 110 7.16 -2.49 3.29
C ASN A 110 6.62 -3.57 4.25
N VAL A 111 6.02 -3.17 5.37
CA VAL A 111 5.32 -4.11 6.28
C VAL A 111 4.18 -4.82 5.55
N GLY A 112 3.41 -4.09 4.73
CA GLY A 112 2.37 -4.66 3.86
C GLY A 112 2.94 -5.65 2.84
N LEU A 113 4.06 -5.29 2.17
CA LEU A 113 4.73 -6.16 1.20
C LEU A 113 5.24 -7.46 1.85
N ILE A 114 5.80 -7.41 3.07
CA ILE A 114 6.24 -8.59 3.81
C ILE A 114 5.06 -9.53 4.08
N ARG A 115 3.91 -8.99 4.53
CA ARG A 115 2.68 -9.78 4.74
C ARG A 115 2.16 -10.39 3.43
N ALA A 116 2.24 -9.64 2.33
CA ALA A 116 1.89 -10.16 1.02
C ALA A 116 2.77 -11.36 0.63
N ALA A 117 4.10 -11.26 0.83
CA ALA A 117 5.02 -12.35 0.53
C ALA A 117 4.77 -13.61 1.38
N GLU A 118 4.28 -13.46 2.60
CA GLU A 118 3.90 -14.57 3.50
C GLU A 118 2.62 -15.28 3.08
N LYS A 119 1.66 -14.54 2.55
CA LYS A 119 0.30 -15.05 2.23
C LYS A 119 0.11 -15.34 0.74
N TYR A 120 1.11 -15.05 -0.10
CA TYR A 120 0.98 -15.20 -1.55
C TYR A 120 0.90 -16.67 -1.98
N ASP A 121 -0.14 -16.99 -2.74
CA ASP A 121 -0.40 -18.33 -3.28
C ASP A 121 -0.26 -18.33 -4.80
N VAL A 122 0.81 -18.96 -5.27
CA VAL A 122 1.14 -19.09 -6.71
C VAL A 122 0.06 -19.87 -7.48
N THR A 123 -0.70 -20.75 -6.83
CA THR A 123 -1.69 -21.60 -7.49
C THR A 123 -2.85 -20.80 -8.08
N LYS A 124 -3.08 -19.59 -7.59
CA LYS A 124 -4.14 -18.68 -8.06
C LYS A 124 -3.86 -18.05 -9.43
N GLY A 125 -2.63 -18.13 -9.94
CA GLY A 125 -2.26 -17.70 -11.30
C GLY A 125 -2.10 -16.18 -11.51
N TYR A 126 -2.29 -15.36 -10.48
CA TYR A 126 -2.09 -13.91 -10.55
C TYR A 126 -0.63 -13.54 -10.30
N ARG A 127 -0.21 -12.37 -10.81
CA ARG A 127 1.10 -11.80 -10.52
C ARG A 127 1.21 -11.41 -9.04
N PHE A 128 2.42 -11.54 -8.48
CA PHE A 128 2.69 -11.09 -7.11
C PHE A 128 2.40 -9.60 -6.92
N SER A 129 2.75 -8.75 -7.89
CA SER A 129 2.50 -7.32 -7.84
C SER A 129 1.01 -6.97 -7.65
N THR A 130 0.10 -7.66 -8.35
CA THR A 130 -1.35 -7.46 -8.21
C THR A 130 -1.82 -7.75 -6.79
N TYR A 131 -1.36 -8.85 -6.21
CA TYR A 131 -1.69 -9.22 -4.84
C TYR A 131 -1.03 -8.31 -3.79
N ALA A 132 0.25 -7.98 -3.98
CA ALA A 132 1.02 -7.17 -3.06
C ALA A 132 0.52 -5.72 -2.98
N THR A 133 0.09 -5.13 -4.10
CA THR A 133 -0.45 -3.78 -4.15
C THR A 133 -1.59 -3.57 -3.16
N TRP A 134 -2.45 -4.58 -3.00
CA TRP A 134 -3.55 -4.53 -2.03
C TRP A 134 -3.03 -4.46 -0.59
N TRP A 135 -2.10 -5.32 -0.20
CA TRP A 135 -1.51 -5.33 1.15
C TRP A 135 -0.72 -4.07 1.47
N ILE A 136 0.02 -3.56 0.48
CA ILE A 136 0.77 -2.30 0.61
C ILE A 136 -0.20 -1.14 0.88
N ARG A 137 -1.26 -1.04 0.07
CA ARG A 137 -2.29 0.00 0.20
C ARG A 137 -2.99 -0.07 1.55
N GLN A 138 -3.39 -1.26 1.98
CA GLN A 138 -4.03 -1.50 3.26
C GLN A 138 -3.13 -1.06 4.43
N SER A 139 -1.85 -1.45 4.42
CA SER A 139 -0.90 -1.09 5.47
C SER A 139 -0.68 0.42 5.55
N ILE A 140 -0.50 1.10 4.41
CA ILE A 140 -0.34 2.56 4.36
C ILE A 140 -1.60 3.26 4.84
N SER A 141 -2.79 2.86 4.38
CA SER A 141 -4.06 3.48 4.79
C SER A 141 -4.31 3.33 6.28
N ARG A 142 -4.00 2.17 6.85
CA ARG A 142 -4.09 1.92 8.29
C ARG A 142 -3.12 2.81 9.07
N ALA A 143 -1.87 2.90 8.63
CA ALA A 143 -0.88 3.78 9.26
C ALA A 143 -1.33 5.25 9.23
N LEU A 144 -1.89 5.71 8.11
CA LEU A 144 -2.44 7.06 8.01
C LEU A 144 -3.59 7.29 8.99
N ALA A 145 -4.50 6.34 9.14
CA ALA A 145 -5.60 6.45 10.11
C ALA A 145 -5.08 6.52 11.56
N ASP A 146 -4.02 5.76 11.86
CA ASP A 146 -3.49 5.62 13.21
C ASP A 146 -2.49 6.70 13.62
N GLN A 147 -1.68 7.22 12.69
CA GLN A 147 -0.48 8.01 13.01
C GLN A 147 -0.50 9.43 12.40
N SER A 148 -1.41 9.76 11.48
CA SER A 148 -1.41 11.07 10.81
C SER A 148 -1.76 12.25 11.71
N ARG A 149 -2.30 12.00 12.90
CA ARG A 149 -2.77 13.04 13.83
C ARG A 149 -2.07 12.93 15.18
N THR A 150 -1.67 14.07 15.75
CA THR A 150 -1.09 14.15 17.10
C THR A 150 -2.02 13.57 18.18
N ILE A 151 -3.33 13.82 18.05
CA ILE A 151 -4.36 13.16 18.86
C ILE A 151 -5.01 12.08 18.00
N ARG A 152 -4.77 10.82 18.34
CA ARG A 152 -5.31 9.66 17.62
C ARG A 152 -6.84 9.68 17.61
N ILE A 153 -7.41 9.49 16.45
CA ILE A 153 -8.86 9.36 16.23
C ILE A 153 -9.17 7.90 15.88
N PRO A 154 -10.25 7.30 16.40
CA PRO A 154 -10.66 5.95 16.02
C PRO A 154 -10.93 5.83 14.51
N GLY A 155 -10.58 4.68 13.91
CA GLY A 155 -10.67 4.46 12.45
C GLY A 155 -12.05 4.76 11.85
N HIS A 156 -13.14 4.33 12.52
CA HIS A 156 -14.50 4.58 12.05
C HIS A 156 -14.84 6.08 11.93
N VAL A 157 -14.23 6.93 12.77
CA VAL A 157 -14.40 8.39 12.69
C VAL A 157 -13.60 8.95 11.52
N VAL A 158 -12.41 8.41 11.25
CA VAL A 158 -11.59 8.78 10.08
C VAL A 158 -12.34 8.45 8.78
N GLU A 159 -12.96 7.26 8.69
CA GLU A 159 -13.78 6.86 7.54
C GLU A 159 -14.98 7.80 7.35
N LEU A 160 -15.69 8.13 8.42
CA LEU A 160 -16.80 9.08 8.36
C LEU A 160 -16.34 10.43 7.83
N LEU A 161 -15.22 10.96 8.34
CA LEU A 161 -14.65 12.24 7.88
C LEU A 161 -14.25 12.19 6.40
N ASN A 162 -13.66 11.08 5.95
CA ASN A 162 -13.30 10.89 4.55
C ASN A 162 -14.54 10.81 3.65
N ARG A 163 -15.61 10.12 4.08
CA ARG A 163 -16.89 10.05 3.37
C ARG A 163 -17.53 11.44 3.25
N ILE A 164 -17.57 12.22 4.34
CA ILE A 164 -18.05 13.60 4.34
C ILE A 164 -17.24 14.45 3.36
N LYS A 165 -15.91 14.36 3.40
CA LYS A 165 -15.02 15.11 2.51
C LYS A 165 -15.25 14.74 1.04
N LYS A 166 -15.42 13.44 0.73
CA LYS A 166 -15.70 12.95 -0.64
C LYS A 166 -17.00 13.50 -1.21
N ILE A 167 -18.01 13.74 -0.38
CA ILE A 167 -19.30 14.30 -0.78
C ILE A 167 -19.27 15.84 -0.83
N SER A 168 -18.65 16.48 0.16
CA SER A 168 -18.65 17.94 0.29
C SER A 168 -17.77 18.63 -0.77
N THR A 169 -16.64 18.02 -1.16
CA THR A 169 -15.71 18.62 -2.13
C THR A 169 -16.37 18.83 -3.50
N PRO A 170 -16.97 17.81 -4.17
CA PRO A 170 -17.65 18.01 -5.45
C PRO A 170 -18.85 18.94 -5.34
N PHE A 171 -19.57 18.88 -4.20
CA PHE A 171 -20.72 19.76 -3.97
C PHE A 171 -20.29 21.24 -3.90
N SER A 172 -19.23 21.53 -3.15
CA SER A 172 -18.69 22.90 -3.04
C SER A 172 -18.17 23.42 -4.37
N GLN A 173 -17.48 22.56 -5.15
CA GLN A 173 -17.00 22.94 -6.48
C GLN A 173 -18.12 23.24 -7.47
N LYS A 174 -19.26 22.52 -7.36
CA LYS A 174 -20.40 22.70 -8.27
C LYS A 174 -21.32 23.86 -7.89
N ASN A 175 -21.45 24.18 -6.60
CA ASN A 175 -22.46 25.11 -6.09
C ASN A 175 -21.86 26.36 -5.42
N ASP A 176 -20.53 26.52 -5.39
CA ASP A 176 -19.80 27.61 -4.74
C ASP A 176 -20.21 27.88 -3.27
N ARG A 177 -20.74 26.83 -2.60
CA ARG A 177 -21.13 26.89 -1.20
C ARG A 177 -20.89 25.56 -0.50
N MET A 178 -20.67 25.58 0.81
CA MET A 178 -20.61 24.38 1.63
C MET A 178 -21.99 23.71 1.71
N PRO A 179 -22.05 22.36 1.76
CA PRO A 179 -23.31 21.68 2.06
C PRO A 179 -23.79 22.06 3.47
N THR A 180 -25.07 22.31 3.62
CA THR A 180 -25.76 22.45 4.91
C THR A 180 -26.27 21.10 5.37
N GLU A 181 -26.46 20.90 6.68
CA GLU A 181 -27.06 19.70 7.27
C GLU A 181 -28.36 19.30 6.59
#